data_c2e6f46561605b2eb1032851879aefee
#
_entry.id   c2e6f46561605b2eb1032851879aefee
#
_cell.length_a   1.000
_cell.length_b   1.000
_cell.length_c   1.000
_cell.angle_alpha   90.00
_cell.angle_beta   90.00
_cell.angle_gamma   90.00
#
_symmetry.space_group_name_H-M   'P 1'
#
loop_
_entity.id
_entity.type
_entity.pdbx_description
1 polymer ?
#
loop_
_entity_poly.entity_id
_entity_poly.type
_entity_poly.pdbx_seq_one_letter_code
_entity_poly.pdbx_strand_id
1 'polypeptide(L)'
;MTALISFKGFKDQYFFNKYKFEISSILKGDKIRMFSSGFLHVDKNHLILNLFTLYIFSGQVIAQVGSFNYLIIYIISLYVGNYFTLQFHNKEPYYSAVGASGAVTGIVYSSIILFPEMKLIMLFLPIPLPAYMFGICYLIYSIYGMNKNLGNIGHTAHFGGAIAGLLVTILIKPQIIDKNLWVIILMMFPLLFFIINSKKRIF
;
A
#
# COMPACT_ATOMS: atom_id res chain seq x y z
N MET A 1 -14.13 9.94 -6.16
CA MET A 1 -13.03 10.80 -6.64
C MET A 1 -12.01 9.99 -7.45
N THR A 2 -11.41 8.93 -6.93
CA THR A 2 -10.40 8.10 -7.62
C THR A 2 -10.84 7.63 -9.01
N ALA A 3 -12.06 7.09 -9.14
CA ALA A 3 -12.59 6.67 -10.44
C ALA A 3 -12.63 7.82 -11.47
N LEU A 4 -13.16 8.99 -11.09
CA LEU A 4 -13.27 10.15 -11.99
C LEU A 4 -11.91 10.62 -12.50
N ILE A 5 -10.90 10.70 -11.61
CA ILE A 5 -9.54 11.11 -11.95
C ILE A 5 -8.87 10.06 -12.86
N SER A 6 -9.06 8.77 -12.57
CA SER A 6 -8.53 7.69 -13.41
C SER A 6 -9.17 7.70 -14.81
N PHE A 7 -10.49 7.87 -14.91
CA PHE A 7 -11.16 7.97 -16.21
C PHE A 7 -10.70 9.18 -17.04
N LYS A 8 -10.38 10.31 -16.38
CA LYS A 8 -9.74 11.43 -17.05
C LYS A 8 -8.35 11.07 -17.54
N GLY A 9 -7.54 10.40 -16.70
CA GLY A 9 -6.20 9.94 -17.07
C GLY A 9 -6.20 8.95 -18.23
N PHE A 10 -7.21 8.07 -18.34
CA PHE A 10 -7.33 7.15 -19.49
C PHE A 10 -7.60 7.85 -20.81
N LYS A 11 -8.20 9.04 -20.78
CA LYS A 11 -8.55 9.82 -21.98
C LYS A 11 -7.56 10.92 -22.31
N ASP A 12 -6.79 11.38 -21.31
CA ASP A 12 -5.89 12.51 -21.41
C ASP A 12 -4.48 12.11 -20.96
N GLN A 13 -3.63 11.78 -21.93
CA GLN A 13 -2.24 11.36 -21.68
C GLN A 13 -1.38 12.50 -21.11
N TYR A 14 -1.68 13.76 -21.45
CA TYR A 14 -0.98 14.90 -20.87
C TYR A 14 -1.29 15.01 -19.36
N PHE A 15 -2.59 14.93 -19.01
CA PHE A 15 -3.01 14.89 -17.61
C PHE A 15 -2.39 13.73 -16.86
N PHE A 16 -2.40 12.51 -17.42
CA PHE A 16 -1.79 11.34 -16.82
C PHE A 16 -0.30 11.57 -16.53
N ASN A 17 0.48 12.03 -17.51
CA ASN A 17 1.91 12.26 -17.37
C ASN A 17 2.23 13.39 -16.38
N LYS A 18 1.37 14.41 -16.29
CA LYS A 18 1.52 15.52 -15.36
C LYS A 18 1.39 15.08 -13.90
N TYR A 19 0.51 14.10 -13.59
CA TYR A 19 0.16 13.75 -12.23
C TYR A 19 0.62 12.35 -11.78
N LYS A 20 1.21 11.52 -12.66
CA LYS A 20 1.84 10.26 -12.27
C LYS A 20 3.02 10.50 -11.32
N PHE A 21 3.29 9.55 -10.46
CA PHE A 21 4.55 9.50 -9.71
C PHE A 21 5.73 9.36 -10.69
N GLU A 22 6.75 10.19 -10.54
CA GLU A 22 7.96 10.14 -11.37
C GLU A 22 9.12 10.73 -10.58
N ILE A 23 10.17 9.94 -10.39
CA ILE A 23 11.31 10.27 -9.52
C ILE A 23 11.93 11.61 -9.90
N SER A 24 12.28 11.81 -11.18
CA SER A 24 12.95 13.03 -11.63
C SER A 24 12.15 14.31 -11.38
N SER A 25 10.83 14.24 -11.58
CA SER A 25 9.92 15.38 -11.36
C SER A 25 9.78 15.70 -9.87
N ILE A 26 9.66 14.67 -9.02
CA ILE A 26 9.52 14.83 -7.56
C ILE A 26 10.80 15.43 -6.97
N LEU A 27 11.98 14.96 -7.40
CA LEU A 27 13.27 15.48 -6.96
C LEU A 27 13.50 16.92 -7.40
N LYS A 28 12.90 17.36 -8.52
CA LYS A 28 12.90 18.75 -8.99
C LYS A 28 11.88 19.64 -8.26
N GLY A 29 11.13 19.10 -7.29
CA GLY A 29 10.21 19.86 -6.44
C GLY A 29 8.72 19.66 -6.72
N ASP A 30 8.32 18.87 -7.73
CA ASP A 30 6.92 18.59 -8.04
C ASP A 30 6.33 17.52 -7.08
N LYS A 31 6.25 17.90 -5.79
CA LYS A 31 5.84 17.02 -4.70
C LYS A 31 4.36 16.62 -4.72
N ILE A 32 3.53 17.33 -5.51
CA ILE A 32 2.10 16.96 -5.64
C ILE A 32 1.95 15.53 -6.17
N ARG A 33 2.91 15.04 -6.95
CA ARG A 33 2.94 13.70 -7.51
C ARG A 33 2.99 12.59 -6.44
N MET A 34 3.44 12.93 -5.23
CA MET A 34 3.40 12.03 -4.07
C MET A 34 1.97 11.66 -3.63
N PHE A 35 0.99 12.50 -3.98
CA PHE A 35 -0.42 12.27 -3.67
C PHE A 35 -1.24 11.99 -4.93
N SER A 36 -1.05 12.78 -5.98
CA SER A 36 -1.89 12.73 -7.18
C SER A 36 -1.80 11.38 -7.90
N SER A 37 -0.65 10.74 -7.88
CA SER A 37 -0.45 9.42 -8.47
C SER A 37 -1.36 8.33 -7.87
N GLY A 38 -1.74 8.47 -6.61
CA GLY A 38 -2.66 7.55 -5.93
C GLY A 38 -4.11 7.60 -6.44
N PHE A 39 -4.45 8.57 -7.26
CA PHE A 39 -5.78 8.70 -7.88
C PHE A 39 -5.79 8.34 -9.37
N LEU A 40 -4.63 8.02 -9.94
CA LEU A 40 -4.47 7.55 -11.32
C LEU A 40 -4.30 6.03 -11.34
N HIS A 41 -4.68 5.40 -12.45
CA HIS A 41 -4.46 3.98 -12.71
C HIS A 41 -4.01 3.78 -14.15
N VAL A 42 -3.22 2.73 -14.42
CA VAL A 42 -2.74 2.43 -15.78
C VAL A 42 -3.89 1.96 -16.68
N ASP A 43 -4.84 1.21 -16.12
CA ASP A 43 -5.98 0.64 -16.85
C ASP A 43 -7.19 0.43 -15.93
N LYS A 44 -8.30 0.00 -16.55
CA LYS A 44 -9.57 -0.24 -15.85
C LYS A 44 -9.49 -1.41 -14.88
N ASN A 45 -8.75 -2.47 -15.20
CA ASN A 45 -8.63 -3.64 -14.33
C ASN A 45 -7.89 -3.28 -13.04
N HIS A 46 -6.82 -2.51 -13.15
CA HIS A 46 -6.10 -1.99 -11.99
C HIS A 46 -6.98 -1.11 -11.10
N LEU A 47 -7.78 -0.21 -11.71
CA LEU A 47 -8.76 0.61 -10.96
C LEU A 47 -9.80 -0.25 -10.25
N ILE A 48 -10.41 -1.20 -10.97
CA ILE A 48 -11.47 -2.07 -10.43
C ILE A 48 -10.93 -2.90 -9.26
N LEU A 49 -9.73 -3.48 -9.41
CA LEU A 49 -9.11 -4.27 -8.34
C LEU A 49 -8.88 -3.45 -7.06
N ASN A 50 -8.39 -2.21 -7.19
CA ASN A 50 -8.21 -1.33 -6.04
C ASN A 50 -9.55 -0.97 -5.37
N LEU A 51 -10.57 -0.60 -6.16
CA LEU A 51 -11.89 -0.24 -5.63
C LEU A 51 -12.58 -1.45 -5.00
N PHE A 52 -12.46 -2.63 -5.59
CA PHE A 52 -13.01 -3.87 -5.06
C PHE A 52 -12.36 -4.24 -3.72
N THR A 53 -11.04 -4.13 -3.63
CA THR A 53 -10.32 -4.37 -2.37
C THR A 53 -10.77 -3.38 -1.29
N LEU A 54 -10.89 -2.09 -1.61
CA LEU A 54 -11.43 -1.11 -0.66
C LEU A 54 -12.87 -1.46 -0.24
N TYR A 55 -13.72 -1.88 -1.18
CA TYR A 55 -15.10 -2.27 -0.87
C TYR A 55 -15.15 -3.40 0.17
N ILE A 56 -14.28 -4.40 0.04
CA ILE A 56 -14.22 -5.53 0.98
C ILE A 56 -13.73 -5.10 2.37
N PHE A 57 -12.67 -4.29 2.44
CA PHE A 57 -11.97 -4.04 3.70
C PHE A 57 -12.38 -2.76 4.42
N SER A 58 -12.91 -1.74 3.72
CA SER A 58 -13.18 -0.43 4.32
C SER A 58 -14.24 -0.47 5.42
N GLY A 59 -15.34 -1.18 5.20
CA GLY A 59 -16.46 -1.17 6.15
C GLY A 59 -16.07 -1.60 7.55
N GLN A 60 -15.32 -2.68 7.67
CA GLN A 60 -14.87 -3.21 8.96
C GLN A 60 -13.80 -2.32 9.63
N VAL A 61 -12.91 -1.70 8.85
CA VAL A 61 -11.93 -0.74 9.40
C VAL A 61 -12.65 0.49 9.91
N ILE A 62 -13.57 1.08 9.12
CA ILE A 62 -14.36 2.25 9.52
C ILE A 62 -15.16 1.96 10.81
N ALA A 63 -15.78 0.79 10.91
CA ALA A 63 -16.52 0.39 12.11
C ALA A 63 -15.65 0.36 13.38
N GLN A 64 -14.35 0.10 13.26
CA GLN A 64 -13.41 0.02 14.38
C GLN A 64 -12.75 1.34 14.73
N VAL A 65 -12.40 2.16 13.75
CA VAL A 65 -11.60 3.38 13.97
C VAL A 65 -12.37 4.67 13.64
N GLY A 66 -13.54 4.59 13.04
CA GLY A 66 -14.32 5.73 12.56
C GLY A 66 -13.83 6.26 11.20
N SER A 67 -14.70 7.00 10.50
CA SER A 67 -14.43 7.48 9.13
C SER A 67 -13.26 8.45 9.05
N PHE A 68 -13.09 9.31 10.04
CA PHE A 68 -11.98 10.28 10.07
C PHE A 68 -10.62 9.58 10.17
N ASN A 69 -10.49 8.66 11.12
CA ASN A 69 -9.24 7.89 11.29
C ASN A 69 -8.96 6.96 10.10
N TYR A 70 -10.01 6.40 9.49
CA TYR A 70 -9.86 5.65 8.24
C TYR A 70 -9.20 6.49 7.13
N LEU A 71 -9.63 7.75 6.95
CA LEU A 71 -9.03 8.66 5.98
C LEU A 71 -7.57 8.98 6.34
N ILE A 72 -7.25 9.15 7.61
CA ILE A 72 -5.87 9.34 8.09
C ILE A 72 -5.01 8.13 7.70
N ILE A 73 -5.47 6.90 7.99
CA ILE A 73 -4.76 5.67 7.63
C ILE A 73 -4.53 5.62 6.11
N TYR A 74 -5.57 5.88 5.32
CA TYR A 74 -5.51 5.86 3.87
C TYR A 74 -4.47 6.85 3.30
N ILE A 75 -4.54 8.12 3.74
CA ILE A 75 -3.67 9.19 3.23
C ILE A 75 -2.22 8.98 3.66
N ILE A 76 -1.99 8.61 4.93
CA ILE A 76 -0.64 8.36 5.43
C ILE A 76 -0.05 7.13 4.72
N SER A 77 -0.82 6.07 4.52
CA SER A 77 -0.35 4.88 3.80
C SER A 77 0.00 5.17 2.34
N LEU A 78 -0.78 6.02 1.67
CA LEU A 78 -0.45 6.50 0.33
C LEU A 78 0.88 7.24 0.31
N TYR A 79 1.01 8.23 1.20
CA TYR A 79 2.21 9.08 1.24
C TYR A 79 3.46 8.29 1.60
N VAL A 80 3.41 7.48 2.65
CA VAL A 80 4.54 6.66 3.11
C VAL A 80 4.91 5.60 2.07
N GLY A 81 3.93 4.98 1.41
CA GLY A 81 4.17 4.07 0.30
C GLY A 81 4.94 4.72 -0.84
N ASN A 82 4.50 5.91 -1.26
CA ASN A 82 5.19 6.69 -2.30
C ASN A 82 6.55 7.22 -1.81
N TYR A 83 6.68 7.61 -0.54
CA TYR A 83 7.97 8.02 0.03
C TYR A 83 8.98 6.87 0.04
N PHE A 84 8.54 5.67 0.43
CA PHE A 84 9.38 4.49 0.38
C PHE A 84 9.80 4.16 -1.06
N THR A 85 8.89 4.30 -2.02
CA THR A 85 9.20 4.16 -3.46
C THR A 85 10.23 5.19 -3.92
N LEU A 86 10.11 6.46 -3.49
CA LEU A 86 11.05 7.51 -3.81
C LEU A 86 12.46 7.18 -3.30
N GLN A 87 12.58 6.69 -2.05
CA GLN A 87 13.87 6.34 -1.46
C GLN A 87 14.50 5.11 -2.15
N PHE A 88 13.69 4.09 -2.43
CA PHE A 88 14.17 2.84 -3.02
C PHE A 88 14.65 3.02 -4.47
N HIS A 89 13.95 3.85 -5.26
CA HIS A 89 14.22 4.10 -6.67
C HIS A 89 14.92 5.46 -6.93
N ASN A 90 15.56 6.07 -5.92
CA ASN A 90 16.16 7.41 -6.02
C ASN A 90 17.24 7.55 -7.10
N LYS A 91 17.85 6.44 -7.53
CA LYS A 91 18.85 6.37 -8.61
C LYS A 91 18.23 6.05 -9.98
N GLU A 92 16.91 5.93 -10.07
CA GLU A 92 16.18 5.58 -11.29
C GLU A 92 15.28 6.75 -11.73
N PRO A 93 15.83 7.79 -12.38
CA PRO A 93 15.11 9.06 -12.63
C PRO A 93 13.85 8.90 -13.47
N TYR A 94 13.78 7.87 -14.30
CA TYR A 94 12.63 7.57 -15.17
C TYR A 94 11.63 6.60 -14.55
N TYR A 95 11.89 6.11 -13.34
CA TYR A 95 10.91 5.28 -12.66
C TYR A 95 9.61 6.06 -12.44
N SER A 96 8.50 5.45 -12.81
CA SER A 96 7.16 6.04 -12.64
C SER A 96 6.16 4.99 -12.16
N ALA A 97 5.17 5.44 -11.39
CA ALA A 97 4.12 4.59 -10.85
C ALA A 97 2.80 5.38 -10.74
N VAL A 98 1.70 4.63 -10.75
CA VAL A 98 0.36 5.14 -10.45
C VAL A 98 -0.44 4.05 -9.74
N GLY A 99 -1.43 4.44 -8.96
CA GLY A 99 -2.38 3.55 -8.31
C GLY A 99 -2.63 3.90 -6.86
N ALA A 100 -3.85 3.65 -6.40
CA ALA A 100 -4.23 3.77 -5.01
C ALA A 100 -3.63 2.64 -4.13
N SER A 101 -2.93 1.69 -4.73
CA SER A 101 -2.60 0.40 -4.11
C SER A 101 -1.74 0.50 -2.85
N GLY A 102 -0.89 1.52 -2.70
CA GLY A 102 -0.18 1.78 -1.45
C GLY A 102 -1.14 2.08 -0.29
N ALA A 103 -2.12 2.97 -0.52
CA ALA A 103 -3.16 3.26 0.46
C ALA A 103 -4.08 2.06 0.71
N VAL A 104 -4.49 1.36 -0.36
CA VAL A 104 -5.32 0.16 -0.29
C VAL A 104 -4.64 -0.92 0.55
N THR A 105 -3.35 -1.16 0.32
CA THR A 105 -2.56 -2.10 1.13
C THR A 105 -2.53 -1.67 2.60
N GLY A 106 -2.39 -0.37 2.89
CA GLY A 106 -2.49 0.14 4.26
C GLY A 106 -3.83 -0.19 4.93
N ILE A 107 -4.96 -0.04 4.23
CA ILE A 107 -6.28 -0.42 4.74
C ILE A 107 -6.40 -1.94 4.95
N VAL A 108 -5.88 -2.75 4.02
CA VAL A 108 -5.82 -4.22 4.18
C VAL A 108 -5.05 -4.60 5.44
N TYR A 109 -3.87 -4.00 5.67
CA TYR A 109 -3.07 -4.29 6.86
C TYR A 109 -3.70 -3.76 8.16
N SER A 110 -4.39 -2.62 8.10
CA SER A 110 -5.25 -2.17 9.20
C SER A 110 -6.33 -3.19 9.55
N SER A 111 -6.98 -3.74 8.53
CA SER A 111 -7.97 -4.80 8.71
C SER A 111 -7.37 -6.08 9.30
N ILE A 112 -6.19 -6.50 8.81
CA ILE A 112 -5.51 -7.71 9.32
C ILE A 112 -5.18 -7.58 10.81
N ILE A 113 -4.64 -6.44 11.25
CA ILE A 113 -4.27 -6.26 12.64
C ILE A 113 -5.49 -6.12 13.58
N LEU A 114 -6.59 -5.59 13.05
CA LEU A 114 -7.87 -5.48 13.77
C LEU A 114 -8.58 -6.84 13.89
N PHE A 115 -8.48 -7.68 12.86
CA PHE A 115 -9.21 -8.95 12.72
C PHE A 115 -8.30 -10.06 12.17
N PRO A 116 -7.24 -10.47 12.91
CA PRO A 116 -6.22 -11.37 12.37
C PRO A 116 -6.75 -12.77 11.98
N GLU A 117 -7.76 -13.26 12.70
CA GLU A 117 -8.38 -14.56 12.46
C GLU A 117 -9.45 -14.55 11.36
N MET A 118 -9.77 -13.37 10.80
CA MET A 118 -10.71 -13.27 9.68
C MET A 118 -10.25 -14.18 8.53
N LYS A 119 -11.19 -14.95 7.97
CA LYS A 119 -10.89 -15.83 6.84
C LYS A 119 -10.95 -15.08 5.54
N LEU A 120 -9.86 -15.10 4.79
CA LEU A 120 -9.77 -14.56 3.44
C LEU A 120 -9.74 -15.71 2.43
N ILE A 121 -10.55 -15.60 1.39
CA ILE A 121 -10.55 -16.53 0.26
C ILE A 121 -10.01 -15.76 -0.94
N MET A 122 -8.92 -16.22 -1.52
CA MET A 122 -8.38 -15.63 -2.75
C MET A 122 -9.10 -16.22 -3.97
N LEU A 123 -9.32 -15.39 -4.99
CA LEU A 123 -10.05 -15.78 -6.20
C LEU A 123 -9.48 -17.04 -6.87
N PHE A 124 -8.14 -17.20 -6.85
CA PHE A 124 -7.45 -18.32 -7.49
C PHE A 124 -7.07 -19.46 -6.52
N LEU A 125 -7.31 -19.27 -5.22
CA LEU A 125 -7.04 -20.27 -4.19
C LEU A 125 -8.26 -20.29 -3.23
N PRO A 126 -9.27 -21.12 -3.51
CA PRO A 126 -10.52 -21.13 -2.74
C PRO A 126 -10.38 -21.82 -1.36
N ILE A 127 -9.21 -21.68 -0.74
CA ILE A 127 -8.92 -22.15 0.60
C ILE A 127 -8.99 -20.97 1.55
N PRO A 128 -9.87 -21.01 2.58
CA PRO A 128 -9.96 -19.93 3.56
C PRO A 128 -8.70 -19.88 4.42
N LEU A 129 -7.90 -18.81 4.24
CA LEU A 129 -6.71 -18.55 5.04
C LEU A 129 -6.98 -17.46 6.08
N PRO A 130 -6.42 -17.58 7.30
CA PRO A 130 -6.44 -16.47 8.25
C PRO A 130 -5.77 -15.22 7.67
N ALA A 131 -6.34 -14.04 7.96
CA ALA A 131 -5.87 -12.79 7.38
C ALA A 131 -4.39 -12.50 7.71
N TYR A 132 -3.93 -12.87 8.90
CA TYR A 132 -2.51 -12.71 9.28
C TYR A 132 -1.57 -13.52 8.37
N MET A 133 -1.95 -14.74 7.98
CA MET A 133 -1.14 -15.56 7.06
C MET A 133 -1.04 -14.89 5.68
N PHE A 134 -2.18 -14.40 5.18
CA PHE A 134 -2.19 -13.63 3.93
C PHE A 134 -1.25 -12.42 4.01
N GLY A 135 -1.32 -11.65 5.11
CA GLY A 135 -0.46 -10.48 5.31
C GLY A 135 1.03 -10.82 5.30
N ILE A 136 1.44 -11.87 6.02
CA ILE A 136 2.84 -12.34 6.07
C ILE A 136 3.32 -12.76 4.66
N CYS A 137 2.55 -13.62 3.98
CA CYS A 137 2.88 -14.08 2.63
C CYS A 137 2.99 -12.92 1.64
N TYR A 138 2.08 -11.94 1.75
CA TYR A 138 2.10 -10.76 0.88
C TYR A 138 3.30 -9.84 1.14
N LEU A 139 3.72 -9.65 2.39
CA LEU A 139 4.98 -8.92 2.70
C LEU A 139 6.19 -9.62 2.10
N ILE A 140 6.30 -10.94 2.28
CA ILE A 140 7.39 -11.74 1.71
C ILE A 140 7.39 -11.64 0.18
N TYR A 141 6.22 -11.76 -0.45
CA TYR A 141 6.06 -11.58 -1.88
C TYR A 141 6.48 -10.17 -2.35
N SER A 142 6.10 -9.13 -1.61
CA SER A 142 6.48 -7.75 -1.93
C SER A 142 7.99 -7.54 -1.83
N ILE A 143 8.64 -8.09 -0.79
CA ILE A 143 10.10 -8.04 -0.62
C ILE A 143 10.80 -8.77 -1.77
N TYR A 144 10.30 -9.95 -2.13
CA TYR A 144 10.84 -10.71 -3.26
C TYR A 144 10.68 -9.94 -4.59
N GLY A 145 9.50 -9.36 -4.81
CA GLY A 145 9.19 -8.55 -5.99
C GLY A 145 10.07 -7.32 -6.14
N MET A 146 10.35 -6.60 -5.03
CA MET A 146 11.30 -5.48 -5.01
C MET A 146 12.71 -5.92 -5.42
N ASN A 147 13.16 -7.09 -4.93
CA ASN A 147 14.52 -7.58 -5.23
C ASN A 147 14.69 -8.07 -6.66
N LYS A 148 13.63 -8.59 -7.26
CA LYS A 148 13.64 -9.20 -8.62
C LYS A 148 13.06 -8.27 -9.68
N ASN A 149 12.58 -7.08 -9.33
CA ASN A 149 11.85 -6.16 -10.23
C ASN A 149 10.72 -6.88 -10.98
N LEU A 150 9.90 -7.64 -10.23
CA LEU A 150 8.83 -8.45 -10.80
C LEU A 150 7.68 -7.58 -11.31
N GLY A 151 7.44 -7.65 -12.60
CA GLY A 151 6.26 -7.07 -13.25
C GLY A 151 6.13 -5.56 -13.11
N ASN A 152 4.95 -5.05 -13.45
CA ASN A 152 4.59 -3.62 -13.31
C ASN A 152 3.86 -3.35 -11.98
N ILE A 153 4.18 -4.10 -10.92
CA ILE A 153 3.56 -3.97 -9.62
C ILE A 153 4.41 -3.06 -8.74
N GLY A 154 3.79 -2.07 -8.13
CA GLY A 154 4.44 -1.13 -7.20
C GLY A 154 4.77 -1.76 -5.84
N HIS A 155 5.59 -2.82 -5.81
CA HIS A 155 5.94 -3.55 -4.58
C HIS A 155 6.47 -2.65 -3.46
N THR A 156 7.25 -1.63 -3.82
CA THR A 156 7.78 -0.64 -2.87
C THR A 156 6.68 0.19 -2.21
N ALA A 157 5.69 0.65 -3.00
CA ALA A 157 4.55 1.40 -2.48
C ALA A 157 3.66 0.52 -1.60
N HIS A 158 3.45 -0.75 -1.97
CA HIS A 158 2.69 -1.72 -1.17
C HIS A 158 3.36 -1.99 0.16
N PHE A 159 4.67 -2.22 0.16
CA PHE A 159 5.43 -2.47 1.38
C PHE A 159 5.38 -1.27 2.34
N GLY A 160 5.68 -0.06 1.84
CA GLY A 160 5.59 1.16 2.65
C GLY A 160 4.17 1.45 3.14
N GLY A 161 3.15 1.21 2.30
CA GLY A 161 1.74 1.33 2.65
C GLY A 161 1.32 0.35 3.75
N ALA A 162 1.76 -0.92 3.67
CA ALA A 162 1.52 -1.94 4.70
C ALA A 162 2.07 -1.52 6.07
N ILE A 163 3.33 -1.08 6.11
CA ILE A 163 3.97 -0.58 7.34
C ILE A 163 3.18 0.58 7.93
N ALA A 164 2.85 1.58 7.10
CA ALA A 164 2.11 2.74 7.55
C ALA A 164 0.72 2.36 8.09
N GLY A 165 -0.01 1.50 7.37
CA GLY A 165 -1.32 1.03 7.80
C GLY A 165 -1.28 0.32 9.16
N LEU A 166 -0.30 -0.57 9.37
CA LEU A 166 -0.07 -1.23 10.66
C LEU A 166 0.21 -0.20 11.77
N LEU A 167 1.22 0.65 11.59
CA LEU A 167 1.69 1.57 12.63
C LEU A 167 0.62 2.61 12.98
N VAL A 168 -0.02 3.23 11.98
CA VAL A 168 -1.06 4.24 12.22
C VAL A 168 -2.27 3.61 12.91
N THR A 169 -2.64 2.38 12.55
CA THR A 169 -3.75 1.69 13.23
C THR A 169 -3.44 1.39 14.69
N ILE A 170 -2.21 0.98 15.01
CA ILE A 170 -1.77 0.78 16.39
C ILE A 170 -1.80 2.09 17.18
N LEU A 171 -1.33 3.20 16.58
CA LEU A 171 -1.35 4.52 17.23
C LEU A 171 -2.75 5.00 17.52
N ILE A 172 -3.70 4.78 16.60
CA ILE A 172 -5.11 5.18 16.76
C ILE A 172 -5.83 4.28 17.79
N LYS A 173 -5.49 3.00 17.84
CA LYS A 173 -6.15 2.00 18.67
C LYS A 173 -5.12 1.15 19.43
N PRO A 174 -4.40 1.71 20.42
CA PRO A 174 -3.29 1.04 21.11
C PRO A 174 -3.70 -0.26 21.84
N GLN A 175 -5.00 -0.40 22.20
CA GLN A 175 -5.53 -1.64 22.80
C GLN A 175 -5.36 -2.88 21.92
N ILE A 176 -5.01 -2.70 20.63
CA ILE A 176 -4.67 -3.82 19.73
C ILE A 176 -3.41 -4.54 20.22
N ILE A 177 -2.48 -3.82 20.85
CA ILE A 177 -1.24 -4.42 21.36
C ILE A 177 -1.56 -5.53 22.36
N ASP A 178 -2.46 -5.26 23.30
CA ASP A 178 -2.83 -6.25 24.32
C ASP A 178 -3.54 -7.48 23.73
N LYS A 179 -4.35 -7.26 22.70
CA LYS A 179 -5.16 -8.33 22.10
C LYS A 179 -4.43 -9.15 21.04
N ASN A 180 -3.61 -8.50 20.23
CA ASN A 180 -3.05 -9.07 19.00
C ASN A 180 -1.52 -8.93 18.94
N LEU A 181 -0.83 -8.90 20.10
CA LEU A 181 0.63 -8.75 20.17
C LEU A 181 1.37 -9.80 19.33
N TRP A 182 0.89 -11.04 19.36
CA TRP A 182 1.48 -12.14 18.59
C TRP A 182 1.46 -11.87 17.08
N VAL A 183 0.36 -11.26 16.54
CA VAL A 183 0.27 -10.89 15.12
C VAL A 183 1.23 -9.76 14.79
N ILE A 184 1.34 -8.76 15.68
CA ILE A 184 2.29 -7.65 15.51
C ILE A 184 3.71 -8.20 15.39
N ILE A 185 4.11 -9.11 16.29
CA ILE A 185 5.43 -9.74 16.26
C ILE A 185 5.65 -10.50 14.94
N LEU A 186 4.66 -11.31 14.52
CA LEU A 186 4.75 -12.04 13.27
C LEU A 186 4.87 -11.12 12.03
N MET A 187 4.12 -10.01 12.00
CA MET A 187 4.20 -9.03 10.92
C MET A 187 5.53 -8.26 10.92
N MET A 188 6.12 -8.04 12.09
CA MET A 188 7.42 -7.37 12.19
C MET A 188 8.58 -8.23 11.64
N PHE A 189 8.46 -9.54 11.64
CA PHE A 189 9.54 -10.43 11.19
C PHE A 189 9.98 -10.19 9.73
N PRO A 190 9.08 -10.21 8.71
CA PRO A 190 9.45 -9.89 7.33
C PRO A 190 10.01 -8.47 7.19
N LEU A 191 9.49 -7.50 7.97
CA LEU A 191 9.92 -6.12 7.94
C LEU A 191 11.36 -5.97 8.44
N LEU A 192 11.68 -6.57 9.58
CA LEU A 192 13.03 -6.57 10.15
C LEU A 192 14.01 -7.31 9.24
N PHE A 193 13.62 -8.46 8.69
CA PHE A 193 14.42 -9.19 7.71
C PHE A 193 14.77 -8.32 6.51
N PHE A 194 13.78 -7.59 5.98
CA PHE A 194 14.03 -6.66 4.87
C PHE A 194 15.00 -5.55 5.26
N ILE A 195 14.81 -4.87 6.39
CA ILE A 195 15.67 -3.75 6.83
C ILE A 195 17.11 -4.22 7.01
N ILE A 196 17.33 -5.38 7.61
CA ILE A 196 18.67 -5.94 7.83
C ILE A 196 19.37 -6.23 6.50
N ASN A 197 18.64 -6.78 5.52
CA ASN A 197 19.23 -7.20 4.24
C ASN A 197 19.29 -6.09 3.20
N SER A 198 18.56 -4.98 3.37
CA SER A 198 18.43 -3.91 2.37
C SER A 198 19.34 -2.70 2.62
N LYS A 199 20.17 -2.72 3.67
CA LYS A 199 21.08 -1.60 4.03
C LYS A 199 21.91 -1.07 2.85
N LYS A 200 22.21 -1.90 1.86
CA LYS A 200 22.99 -1.51 0.65
C LYS A 200 22.17 -0.79 -0.43
N ARG A 201 20.84 -0.76 -0.34
CA ARG A 201 19.96 -0.19 -1.38
C ARG A 201 19.20 1.07 -0.94
N ILE A 202 19.02 1.27 0.35
CA ILE A 202 18.21 2.38 0.91
C ILE A 202 19.10 3.51 1.44
N PHE A 203 20.32 3.23 1.80
CA PHE A 203 21.37 4.15 2.26
C PHE A 203 22.61 3.98 1.37
#